data_c718c239cc2b76c1360ab3233ee7fb5c
#
_entry.id   c718c239cc2b76c1360ab3233ee7fb5c
#
_cell.length_a   1.000
_cell.length_b   1.000
_cell.length_c   1.000
_cell.angle_alpha   90.00
_cell.angle_beta   90.00
_cell.angle_gamma   90.00
#
_symmetry.space_group_name_H-M   'P 1'
#
loop_
_entity.id
_entity.type
_entity.pdbx_description
1 polymer ?
#
loop_
_entity_poly.entity_id
_entity_poly.type
_entity_poly.pdbx_seq_one_letter_code
_entity_poly.pdbx_strand_id
1 'polypeptide(L)'
;MIFGTVPLAEAEGAILAHSLRASTGKIPKGSYLTAADLTALAQAGFEAVTVARLEANDQHEDAAALALAQALVSDEAGQNIRISGAGAGRVNLYARSCGIVRLDPHALNAVNAADPMITIATVPDYHRVDRDGMLATIKIISYGVPETALWQAGAGASGSIWVQPPVYKSATLIETKVTDETPPDKGRRAMGGRLQRMGLDLSPRVIVPHREADLADALTKAPGEVLLILTGSATSDPADVAPSALRQAGGTVTRFGMPVDPGNLLFLGDFGEKPVIGLPGCARSPALNGADWVLERVLCAEPVTGADISAMGVGGLLKEIPTRPMPRAKA
;
A
#
# COMPACT_ATOMS: atom_id res chain seq x y z
N MET A 1 24.08 -23.88 2.04
CA MET A 1 23.96 -23.88 3.52
C MET A 1 23.61 -25.29 4.00
N ILE A 2 24.29 -25.81 5.00
CA ILE A 2 24.02 -27.12 5.63
C ILE A 2 23.25 -26.87 6.92
N PHE A 3 22.13 -27.56 7.10
CA PHE A 3 21.28 -27.44 8.29
C PHE A 3 21.09 -28.84 8.89
N GLY A 4 21.35 -29.02 10.18
CA GLY A 4 21.18 -30.31 10.84
C GLY A 4 21.67 -30.31 12.27
N THR A 5 21.46 -31.46 12.92
CA THR A 5 21.97 -31.74 14.27
C THR A 5 23.39 -32.29 14.16
N VAL A 6 24.31 -31.71 14.91
CA VAL A 6 25.71 -32.12 14.98
C VAL A 6 26.11 -32.37 16.42
N PRO A 7 27.13 -33.23 16.68
CA PRO A 7 27.74 -33.36 18.00
C PRO A 7 28.19 -31.98 18.52
N LEU A 8 28.04 -31.73 19.81
CA LEU A 8 28.37 -30.42 20.39
C LEU A 8 29.83 -30.00 20.10
N ALA A 9 30.76 -30.95 20.10
CA ALA A 9 32.18 -30.71 19.80
C ALA A 9 32.43 -30.21 18.37
N GLU A 10 31.50 -30.46 17.45
CA GLU A 10 31.58 -30.01 16.04
C GLU A 10 30.81 -28.71 15.77
N ALA A 11 30.15 -28.14 16.78
CA ALA A 11 29.24 -27.02 16.59
C ALA A 11 29.90 -25.63 16.63
N GLU A 12 31.22 -25.55 16.91
CA GLU A 12 31.91 -24.26 16.96
C GLU A 12 31.82 -23.51 15.64
N GLY A 13 31.56 -22.22 15.72
CA GLY A 13 31.41 -21.33 14.57
C GLY A 13 30.14 -21.55 13.74
N ALA A 14 29.28 -22.51 14.12
CA ALA A 14 27.98 -22.68 13.48
C ALA A 14 26.90 -21.75 14.08
N ILE A 15 25.84 -21.50 13.34
CA ILE A 15 24.69 -20.68 13.77
C ILE A 15 23.72 -21.60 14.52
N LEU A 16 23.37 -21.25 15.76
CA LEU A 16 22.40 -21.99 16.57
C LEU A 16 21.00 -21.88 16.00
N ALA A 17 20.36 -22.99 15.64
CA ALA A 17 19.05 -23.00 15.00
C ALA A 17 17.89 -22.70 15.97
N HIS A 18 18.02 -23.08 17.24
CA HIS A 18 16.98 -22.92 18.25
C HIS A 18 17.57 -22.33 19.53
N SER A 19 16.84 -21.36 20.13
CA SER A 19 17.29 -20.83 21.45
C SER A 19 17.40 -21.95 22.49
N LEU A 20 18.54 -22.05 23.13
CA LEU A 20 18.78 -23.04 24.19
C LEU A 20 19.11 -22.34 25.51
N ARG A 21 18.86 -23.05 26.61
CA ARG A 21 19.25 -22.60 27.95
C ARG A 21 20.52 -23.37 28.36
N ALA A 22 21.65 -22.67 28.39
CA ALA A 22 22.91 -23.15 28.87
C ALA A 22 23.09 -22.87 30.38
N SER A 23 24.18 -23.35 30.97
CA SER A 23 24.53 -23.11 32.41
C SER A 23 24.71 -21.62 32.72
N THR A 24 25.16 -20.83 31.77
CA THR A 24 25.39 -19.37 31.87
C THR A 24 24.20 -18.49 31.51
N GLY A 25 23.09 -19.09 31.01
CA GLY A 25 21.91 -18.36 30.60
C GLY A 25 21.35 -18.83 29.27
N LYS A 26 20.50 -17.99 28.63
CA LYS A 26 19.88 -18.26 27.33
C LYS A 26 20.83 -17.89 26.20
N ILE A 27 21.14 -18.83 25.32
CA ILE A 27 21.79 -18.59 24.03
C ILE A 27 20.67 -18.47 23.00
N PRO A 28 20.48 -17.30 22.34
CA PRO A 28 19.40 -17.11 21.38
C PRO A 28 19.69 -17.85 20.07
N LYS A 29 18.61 -18.20 19.33
CA LYS A 29 18.72 -18.66 17.94
C LYS A 29 19.40 -17.59 17.09
N GLY A 30 20.13 -18.00 16.07
CA GLY A 30 20.87 -17.10 15.18
C GLY A 30 22.25 -16.69 15.73
N SER A 31 22.62 -17.07 16.97
CA SER A 31 23.97 -16.82 17.50
C SER A 31 24.98 -17.75 16.86
N TYR A 32 26.14 -17.22 16.50
CA TYR A 32 27.31 -18.04 16.20
C TYR A 32 27.84 -18.65 17.51
N LEU A 33 27.95 -19.96 17.55
CA LEU A 33 28.40 -20.70 18.74
C LEU A 33 29.91 -20.50 18.93
N THR A 34 30.29 -20.03 20.11
CA THR A 34 31.68 -19.92 20.56
C THR A 34 32.09 -21.11 21.40
N ALA A 35 33.40 -21.35 21.61
CA ALA A 35 33.88 -22.34 22.52
C ALA A 35 33.32 -22.21 23.95
N ALA A 36 33.09 -20.99 24.43
CA ALA A 36 32.44 -20.73 25.71
C ALA A 36 30.97 -21.17 25.74
N ASP A 37 30.22 -20.95 24.65
CA ASP A 37 28.84 -21.41 24.51
C ASP A 37 28.76 -22.93 24.52
N LEU A 38 29.67 -23.62 23.81
CA LEU A 38 29.73 -25.07 23.77
C LEU A 38 30.03 -25.63 25.17
N THR A 39 30.96 -25.05 25.92
CA THR A 39 31.24 -25.43 27.30
C THR A 39 30.01 -25.27 28.19
N ALA A 40 29.30 -24.16 28.07
CA ALA A 40 28.10 -23.90 28.86
C ALA A 40 26.93 -24.83 28.50
N LEU A 41 26.80 -25.22 27.22
CA LEU A 41 25.83 -26.20 26.75
C LEU A 41 26.16 -27.61 27.24
N ALA A 42 27.44 -28.02 27.19
CA ALA A 42 27.91 -29.32 27.75
C ALA A 42 27.59 -29.44 29.24
N GLN A 43 27.85 -28.37 30.01
CA GLN A 43 27.52 -28.32 31.45
C GLN A 43 26.01 -28.38 31.71
N ALA A 44 25.19 -27.96 30.76
CA ALA A 44 23.76 -28.07 30.83
C ALA A 44 23.20 -29.42 30.32
N GLY A 45 24.11 -30.37 29.95
CA GLY A 45 23.76 -31.73 29.55
C GLY A 45 23.43 -31.90 28.07
N PHE A 46 23.79 -30.95 27.21
CA PHE A 46 23.64 -31.13 25.77
C PHE A 46 24.82 -31.92 25.18
N GLU A 47 24.53 -32.96 24.40
CA GLU A 47 25.53 -33.76 23.66
C GLU A 47 25.56 -33.36 22.16
N ALA A 48 24.44 -32.82 21.64
CA ALA A 48 24.28 -32.39 20.25
C ALA A 48 23.37 -31.15 20.17
N VAL A 49 23.51 -30.39 19.10
CA VAL A 49 22.70 -29.17 18.83
C VAL A 49 22.38 -29.10 17.37
N THR A 50 21.21 -28.53 17.06
CA THR A 50 20.81 -28.21 15.67
C THR A 50 21.40 -26.86 15.27
N VAL A 51 22.13 -26.85 14.17
CA VAL A 51 22.87 -25.69 13.68
C VAL A 51 22.68 -25.48 12.18
N ALA A 52 22.97 -24.28 11.72
CA ALA A 52 23.18 -23.93 10.32
C ALA A 52 24.69 -23.61 10.12
N ARG A 53 25.26 -24.07 8.99
CA ARG A 53 26.58 -23.69 8.51
C ARG A 53 26.49 -23.10 7.14
N LEU A 54 26.97 -21.89 6.97
CA LEU A 54 27.08 -21.27 5.68
C LEU A 54 28.23 -21.92 4.90
N GLU A 55 28.00 -22.19 3.63
CA GLU A 55 29.03 -22.65 2.68
C GLU A 55 29.74 -21.40 2.08
N ALA A 56 30.85 -21.63 1.39
CA ALA A 56 31.72 -20.52 0.93
C ALA A 56 31.01 -19.46 0.06
N ASN A 57 29.95 -19.87 -0.64
CA ASN A 57 29.16 -18.99 -1.54
C ASN A 57 27.78 -18.64 -0.95
N ASP A 58 27.57 -18.83 0.33
CA ASP A 58 26.35 -18.43 1.00
C ASP A 58 26.47 -17.04 1.61
N GLN A 59 25.42 -16.23 1.46
CA GLN A 59 25.27 -14.99 2.21
C GLN A 59 24.39 -15.20 3.43
N HIS A 60 24.82 -14.65 4.57
CA HIS A 60 24.02 -14.62 5.80
C HIS A 60 22.68 -13.90 5.59
N GLU A 61 21.63 -14.37 6.29
CA GLU A 61 20.25 -13.90 6.11
C GLU A 61 20.09 -12.37 6.14
N ASP A 62 20.79 -11.68 7.05
CA ASP A 62 20.68 -10.22 7.17
C ASP A 62 21.35 -9.49 5.99
N ALA A 63 22.53 -9.96 5.57
CA ALA A 63 23.23 -9.39 4.43
C ALA A 63 22.45 -9.64 3.13
N ALA A 64 21.90 -10.83 2.95
CA ALA A 64 21.10 -11.18 1.79
C ALA A 64 19.79 -10.38 1.73
N ALA A 65 19.09 -10.19 2.86
CA ALA A 65 17.88 -9.37 2.93
C ALA A 65 18.16 -7.91 2.56
N LEU A 66 19.28 -7.35 3.05
CA LEU A 66 19.69 -5.99 2.75
C LEU A 66 20.10 -5.84 1.28
N ALA A 67 20.86 -6.77 0.73
CA ALA A 67 21.28 -6.75 -0.67
C ALA A 67 20.08 -6.81 -1.62
N LEU A 68 19.08 -7.66 -1.34
CA LEU A 68 17.85 -7.70 -2.12
C LEU A 68 17.05 -6.41 -2.00
N ALA A 69 16.95 -5.82 -0.81
CA ALA A 69 16.28 -4.54 -0.62
C ALA A 69 16.94 -3.43 -1.45
N GLN A 70 18.27 -3.38 -1.48
CA GLN A 70 19.04 -2.43 -2.29
C GLN A 70 18.92 -2.68 -3.80
N ALA A 71 18.77 -3.94 -4.21
CA ALA A 71 18.51 -4.28 -5.61
C ALA A 71 17.12 -3.80 -6.08
N LEU A 72 16.08 -3.94 -5.22
CA LEU A 72 14.72 -3.46 -5.47
C LEU A 72 14.63 -1.93 -5.44
N VAL A 73 15.31 -1.30 -4.48
CA VAL A 73 15.28 0.14 -4.23
C VAL A 73 16.70 0.68 -4.45
N SER A 74 17.05 0.81 -5.71
CA SER A 74 18.37 1.34 -6.13
C SER A 74 18.48 2.86 -5.96
N ASP A 75 17.35 3.58 -5.91
CA ASP A 75 17.26 5.02 -5.65
C ASP A 75 16.14 5.29 -4.63
N GLU A 76 16.50 5.35 -3.35
CA GLU A 76 15.54 5.61 -2.26
C GLU A 76 14.79 6.94 -2.43
N ALA A 77 15.44 7.95 -3.00
CA ALA A 77 14.83 9.27 -3.19
C ALA A 77 13.87 9.26 -4.39
N GLY A 78 14.31 8.76 -5.53
CA GLY A 78 13.50 8.68 -6.75
C GLY A 78 12.34 7.73 -6.65
N GLN A 79 12.51 6.59 -5.94
CA GLN A 79 11.43 5.65 -5.66
C GLN A 79 10.56 6.06 -4.47
N ASN A 80 10.95 7.12 -3.74
CA ASN A 80 10.25 7.64 -2.56
C ASN A 80 10.07 6.58 -1.45
N ILE A 81 11.09 5.74 -1.27
CA ILE A 81 11.14 4.63 -0.31
C ILE A 81 12.34 4.79 0.61
N ARG A 82 12.22 4.32 1.85
CA ARG A 82 13.29 4.17 2.84
C ARG A 82 13.44 2.70 3.18
N ILE A 83 14.68 2.20 3.12
CA ILE A 83 15.05 0.84 3.55
C ILE A 83 15.32 0.86 5.06
N SER A 84 14.79 -0.12 5.79
CA SER A 84 15.13 -0.33 7.21
C SER A 84 16.50 -0.99 7.39
N GLY A 85 17.02 -1.02 8.61
CA GLY A 85 18.10 -1.93 8.97
C GLY A 85 17.66 -3.39 8.88
N ALA A 86 18.63 -4.28 8.63
CA ALA A 86 18.41 -5.71 8.62
C ALA A 86 18.40 -6.28 10.05
N GLY A 87 17.63 -7.34 10.27
CA GLY A 87 17.64 -8.09 11.52
C GLY A 87 16.81 -9.37 11.43
N ALA A 88 17.39 -10.48 11.86
CA ALA A 88 16.80 -11.81 11.76
C ALA A 88 16.31 -12.14 10.33
N GLY A 89 17.13 -11.83 9.34
CA GLY A 89 16.86 -12.07 7.91
C GLY A 89 15.76 -11.19 7.33
N ARG A 90 15.39 -10.08 7.97
CA ARG A 90 14.29 -9.22 7.57
C ARG A 90 14.75 -7.80 7.29
N VAL A 91 14.22 -7.23 6.19
CA VAL A 91 14.29 -5.81 5.87
C VAL A 91 12.89 -5.35 5.47
N ASN A 92 12.48 -4.19 5.96
CA ASN A 92 11.22 -3.57 5.60
C ASN A 92 11.44 -2.33 4.74
N LEU A 93 10.50 -2.09 3.82
CA LEU A 93 10.46 -0.89 2.98
C LEU A 93 9.34 0.03 3.47
N TYR A 94 9.65 1.32 3.63
CA TYR A 94 8.73 2.33 4.15
C TYR A 94 8.61 3.51 3.18
N ALA A 95 7.42 4.10 3.09
CA ALA A 95 7.18 5.31 2.31
C ALA A 95 7.90 6.52 2.92
N ARG A 96 8.55 7.35 2.10
CA ARG A 96 9.16 8.63 2.54
C ARG A 96 8.13 9.77 2.57
N SER A 97 7.04 9.68 1.80
CA SER A 97 5.90 10.60 1.81
C SER A 97 4.59 9.85 1.65
N CYS A 98 3.47 10.54 1.82
CA CYS A 98 2.17 9.99 1.43
C CYS A 98 2.09 9.81 -0.09
N GLY A 99 1.24 8.87 -0.53
CA GLY A 99 1.00 8.58 -1.94
C GLY A 99 0.33 7.24 -2.14
N ILE A 100 0.43 6.72 -3.35
CA ILE A 100 0.02 5.35 -3.70
C ILE A 100 1.23 4.51 -4.05
N VAL A 101 1.21 3.27 -3.61
CA VAL A 101 2.25 2.28 -3.93
C VAL A 101 2.04 1.78 -5.35
N ARG A 102 3.11 1.78 -6.13
CA ARG A 102 3.12 1.21 -7.47
C ARG A 102 4.06 0.02 -7.51
N LEU A 103 3.60 -1.03 -8.14
CA LEU A 103 4.29 -2.30 -8.21
C LEU A 103 4.44 -2.77 -9.65
N ASP A 104 5.54 -3.45 -9.95
CA ASP A 104 5.63 -4.37 -11.09
C ASP A 104 5.41 -5.80 -10.56
N PRO A 105 4.19 -6.36 -10.67
CA PRO A 105 3.89 -7.69 -10.15
C PRO A 105 4.71 -8.79 -10.85
N HIS A 106 5.08 -8.60 -12.11
CA HIS A 106 5.88 -9.60 -12.84
C HIS A 106 7.29 -9.70 -12.26
N ALA A 107 7.96 -8.56 -12.06
CA ALA A 107 9.29 -8.51 -11.48
C ALA A 107 9.30 -9.02 -10.02
N LEU A 108 8.32 -8.61 -9.21
CA LEU A 108 8.21 -9.05 -7.81
C LEU A 108 7.89 -10.54 -7.67
N ASN A 109 7.06 -11.10 -8.57
CA ASN A 109 6.81 -12.53 -8.61
C ASN A 109 8.07 -13.32 -9.05
N ALA A 110 8.88 -12.77 -9.94
CA ALA A 110 10.16 -13.37 -10.33
C ALA A 110 11.15 -13.43 -9.16
N VAL A 111 11.19 -12.41 -8.30
CA VAL A 111 11.96 -12.45 -7.03
C VAL A 111 11.54 -13.65 -6.18
N ASN A 112 10.25 -13.83 -5.97
CA ASN A 112 9.70 -14.93 -5.15
C ASN A 112 9.86 -16.31 -5.80
N ALA A 113 10.03 -16.36 -7.11
CA ALA A 113 10.20 -17.62 -7.86
C ALA A 113 11.66 -18.06 -7.95
N ALA A 114 12.63 -17.18 -7.65
CA ALA A 114 14.06 -17.49 -7.78
C ALA A 114 14.53 -18.56 -6.79
N ASP A 115 14.11 -18.45 -5.54
CA ASP A 115 14.44 -19.42 -4.49
C ASP A 115 13.37 -19.37 -3.38
N PRO A 116 12.84 -20.50 -2.89
CA PRO A 116 11.82 -20.52 -1.84
C PRO A 116 12.29 -19.95 -0.49
N MET A 117 13.60 -19.80 -0.27
CA MET A 117 14.15 -19.20 0.93
C MET A 117 14.24 -17.67 0.84
N ILE A 118 14.00 -17.09 -0.34
CA ILE A 118 14.01 -15.65 -0.60
C ILE A 118 12.58 -15.18 -0.83
N THR A 119 12.06 -14.28 0.02
CA THR A 119 10.67 -13.84 -0.10
C THR A 119 10.53 -12.33 0.03
N ILE A 120 9.60 -11.78 -0.75
CA ILE A 120 9.07 -10.42 -0.59
C ILE A 120 7.55 -10.47 -0.55
N ALA A 121 6.96 -9.81 0.44
CA ALA A 121 5.52 -9.57 0.54
C ALA A 121 5.25 -8.07 0.52
N THR A 122 4.27 -7.64 -0.27
CA THR A 122 3.93 -6.23 -0.48
C THR A 122 2.49 -5.94 -0.10
N VAL A 123 2.16 -4.66 0.10
CA VAL A 123 0.78 -4.17 -0.01
C VAL A 123 0.28 -4.32 -1.45
N PRO A 124 -1.04 -4.24 -1.71
CA PRO A 124 -1.56 -4.24 -3.08
C PRO A 124 -1.03 -3.08 -3.94
N ASP A 125 -0.98 -3.26 -5.26
CA ASP A 125 -0.76 -2.14 -6.19
C ASP A 125 -1.84 -1.08 -6.03
N TYR A 126 -1.47 0.20 -6.17
CA TYR A 126 -2.29 1.37 -5.88
C TYR A 126 -2.74 1.52 -4.41
N HIS A 127 -2.16 0.77 -3.49
CA HIS A 127 -2.45 0.94 -2.07
C HIS A 127 -2.00 2.32 -1.58
N ARG A 128 -2.90 3.07 -0.93
CA ARG A 128 -2.55 4.34 -0.32
C ARG A 128 -1.69 4.13 0.92
N VAL A 129 -0.62 4.90 1.02
CA VAL A 129 0.26 4.92 2.19
C VAL A 129 0.44 6.33 2.74
N ASP A 130 0.59 6.43 4.04
CA ASP A 130 1.06 7.63 4.72
C ASP A 130 2.60 7.62 4.79
N ARG A 131 3.23 8.74 5.13
CA ARG A 131 4.67 8.78 5.45
C ARG A 131 4.98 7.75 6.53
N ASP A 132 6.10 7.04 6.39
CA ASP A 132 6.54 5.93 7.24
C ASP A 132 5.60 4.71 7.25
N GLY A 133 4.60 4.66 6.36
CA GLY A 133 3.79 3.46 6.11
C GLY A 133 4.65 2.35 5.51
N MET A 134 4.48 1.12 6.00
CA MET A 134 5.21 -0.05 5.49
C MET A 134 4.59 -0.51 4.16
N LEU A 135 5.44 -0.66 3.13
CA LEU A 135 5.05 -1.06 1.77
C LEU A 135 5.27 -2.55 1.53
N ALA A 136 6.40 -3.03 2.01
CA ALA A 136 6.85 -4.39 1.78
C ALA A 136 7.75 -4.87 2.91
N THR A 137 7.84 -6.19 3.05
CA THR A 137 8.83 -6.87 3.88
C THR A 137 9.55 -7.91 3.05
N ILE A 138 10.87 -7.88 3.11
CA ILE A 138 11.75 -8.90 2.58
C ILE A 138 12.10 -9.82 3.73
N LYS A 139 12.06 -11.13 3.50
CA LYS A 139 12.46 -12.13 4.51
C LYS A 139 13.24 -13.26 3.85
N ILE A 140 14.44 -13.45 4.30
CA ILE A 140 15.22 -14.64 4.04
C ILE A 140 14.79 -15.68 5.10
N ILE A 141 14.29 -16.82 4.64
CA ILE A 141 13.66 -17.84 5.51
C ILE A 141 14.70 -18.63 6.27
N SER A 142 15.79 -19.03 5.58
CA SER A 142 16.93 -19.76 6.15
C SER A 142 17.96 -18.80 6.75
N TYR A 143 18.98 -19.33 7.45
CA TYR A 143 20.08 -18.53 8.01
C TYR A 143 21.06 -18.00 6.97
N GLY A 144 20.97 -18.47 5.73
CA GLY A 144 21.73 -17.99 4.60
C GLY A 144 21.22 -18.59 3.29
N VAL A 145 21.54 -17.94 2.20
CA VAL A 145 21.16 -18.33 0.83
C VAL A 145 22.35 -18.25 -0.10
N PRO A 146 22.40 -19.07 -1.16
CA PRO A 146 23.46 -18.97 -2.17
C PRO A 146 23.47 -17.58 -2.85
N GLU A 147 24.67 -17.02 -3.04
CA GLU A 147 24.83 -15.74 -3.77
C GLU A 147 24.21 -15.78 -5.17
N THR A 148 24.26 -16.93 -5.82
CA THR A 148 23.65 -17.14 -7.15
C THR A 148 22.14 -17.00 -7.12
N ALA A 149 21.47 -17.52 -6.09
CA ALA A 149 20.03 -17.38 -5.91
C ALA A 149 19.66 -15.92 -5.61
N LEU A 150 20.44 -15.23 -4.78
CA LEU A 150 20.26 -13.82 -4.47
C LEU A 150 20.43 -12.95 -5.72
N TRP A 151 21.46 -13.21 -6.52
CA TRP A 151 21.66 -12.52 -7.80
C TRP A 151 20.50 -12.74 -8.76
N GLN A 152 20.00 -13.97 -8.90
CA GLN A 152 18.82 -14.27 -9.71
C GLN A 152 17.57 -13.53 -9.24
N ALA A 153 17.33 -13.52 -7.92
CA ALA A 153 16.21 -12.79 -7.32
C ALA A 153 16.30 -11.28 -7.57
N GLY A 154 17.49 -10.70 -7.50
CA GLY A 154 17.73 -9.27 -7.76
C GLY A 154 17.73 -8.88 -9.23
N ALA A 155 17.88 -9.85 -10.16
CA ALA A 155 17.98 -9.59 -11.58
C ALA A 155 16.66 -9.01 -12.14
N GLY A 156 16.71 -7.77 -12.65
CA GLY A 156 15.52 -7.08 -13.18
C GLY A 156 14.53 -6.56 -12.12
N ALA A 157 14.86 -6.67 -10.82
CA ALA A 157 13.97 -6.22 -9.74
C ALA A 157 14.07 -4.71 -9.46
N SER A 158 15.10 -4.03 -9.99
CA SER A 158 15.32 -2.59 -9.76
C SER A 158 14.13 -1.76 -10.26
N GLY A 159 13.63 -0.86 -9.40
CA GLY A 159 12.51 0.01 -9.74
C GLY A 159 11.14 -0.67 -9.78
N SER A 160 11.03 -1.94 -9.36
CA SER A 160 9.76 -2.69 -9.37
C SER A 160 8.78 -2.28 -8.27
N ILE A 161 9.19 -1.43 -7.34
CA ILE A 161 8.36 -0.85 -6.30
C ILE A 161 8.71 0.61 -6.09
N TRP A 162 7.70 1.49 -6.06
CA TRP A 162 7.86 2.92 -5.74
C TRP A 162 6.60 3.49 -5.12
N VAL A 163 6.69 4.67 -4.53
CA VAL A 163 5.54 5.46 -4.04
C VAL A 163 5.37 6.67 -4.94
N GLN A 164 4.23 6.72 -5.63
CA GLN A 164 3.81 7.86 -6.43
C GLN A 164 3.17 8.91 -5.51
N PRO A 165 3.79 10.07 -5.30
CA PRO A 165 3.22 11.11 -4.45
C PRO A 165 2.10 11.88 -5.18
N PRO A 166 1.20 12.57 -4.45
CA PRO A 166 0.24 13.48 -5.04
C PRO A 166 0.93 14.63 -5.77
N VAL A 167 0.38 15.00 -6.93
CA VAL A 167 0.89 16.12 -7.75
C VAL A 167 0.10 17.41 -7.53
N TYR A 168 -1.19 17.30 -7.15
CA TYR A 168 -2.05 18.44 -6.85
C TYR A 168 -1.86 18.90 -5.41
N LYS A 169 -2.20 20.18 -5.15
CA LYS A 169 -2.09 20.81 -3.82
C LYS A 169 -3.43 21.21 -3.25
N SER A 170 -4.45 21.36 -4.10
CA SER A 170 -5.75 21.87 -3.68
C SER A 170 -6.91 21.19 -4.40
N ALA A 171 -8.03 21.10 -3.67
CA ALA A 171 -9.30 20.64 -4.25
C ALA A 171 -10.46 21.55 -3.84
N THR A 172 -11.48 21.64 -4.68
CA THR A 172 -12.76 22.25 -4.33
C THR A 172 -13.83 21.18 -4.24
N LEU A 173 -14.52 21.11 -3.11
CA LEU A 173 -15.74 20.31 -2.96
C LEU A 173 -16.96 21.21 -3.17
N ILE A 174 -17.72 20.91 -4.20
CA ILE A 174 -19.01 21.55 -4.49
C ILE A 174 -20.12 20.61 -3.99
N GLU A 175 -20.86 21.07 -2.99
CA GLU A 175 -22.01 20.36 -2.45
C GLU A 175 -23.30 20.92 -3.08
N THR A 176 -24.25 20.08 -3.48
CA THR A 176 -25.56 20.56 -3.91
C THR A 176 -26.62 20.32 -2.84
N LYS A 177 -27.62 21.17 -2.77
CA LYS A 177 -28.76 21.06 -1.86
C LYS A 177 -30.09 21.01 -2.63
N VAL A 178 -30.97 20.08 -2.24
CA VAL A 178 -32.32 19.94 -2.83
C VAL A 178 -33.40 20.73 -2.09
N THR A 179 -33.10 21.16 -0.86
CA THR A 179 -33.97 22.01 -0.01
C THR A 179 -33.21 23.26 0.36
N ASP A 180 -33.89 24.23 1.04
CA ASP A 180 -33.22 25.43 1.54
C ASP A 180 -32.25 25.17 2.71
N GLU A 181 -32.33 24.00 3.30
CA GLU A 181 -31.44 23.63 4.40
C GLU A 181 -29.99 23.43 3.94
N THR A 182 -29.06 23.88 4.76
CA THR A 182 -27.64 23.63 4.54
C THR A 182 -27.30 22.16 4.79
N PRO A 183 -26.66 21.45 3.85
CA PRO A 183 -26.24 20.07 4.05
C PRO A 183 -25.38 19.92 5.29
N PRO A 184 -25.52 18.82 6.05
CA PRO A 184 -24.66 18.52 7.20
C PRO A 184 -23.18 18.51 6.81
N ASP A 185 -22.31 19.01 7.69
CA ASP A 185 -20.88 19.11 7.44
C ASP A 185 -20.13 17.76 7.40
N LYS A 186 -20.82 16.66 7.69
CA LYS A 186 -20.25 15.30 7.74
C LYS A 186 -19.56 14.92 6.42
N GLY A 187 -20.17 15.19 5.28
CA GLY A 187 -19.60 14.88 3.96
C GLY A 187 -18.33 15.66 3.70
N ARG A 188 -18.36 16.97 3.97
CA ARG A 188 -17.20 17.83 3.83
C ARG A 188 -16.04 17.39 4.74
N ARG A 189 -16.30 17.07 6.01
CA ARG A 189 -15.27 16.57 6.94
C ARG A 189 -14.66 15.26 6.45
N ALA A 190 -15.47 14.34 5.95
CA ALA A 190 -14.98 13.06 5.43
C ALA A 190 -14.06 13.26 4.22
N MET A 191 -14.45 14.17 3.29
CA MET A 191 -13.60 14.49 2.13
C MET A 191 -12.35 15.28 2.54
N GLY A 192 -12.47 16.24 3.45
CA GLY A 192 -11.33 16.98 3.98
C GLY A 192 -10.29 16.07 4.61
N GLY A 193 -10.72 15.07 5.38
CA GLY A 193 -9.81 14.06 5.94
C GLY A 193 -9.08 13.23 4.87
N ARG A 194 -9.76 12.85 3.77
CA ARG A 194 -9.15 12.15 2.64
C ARG A 194 -8.07 12.99 1.96
N LEU A 195 -8.40 14.24 1.65
CA LEU A 195 -7.49 15.17 0.99
C LEU A 195 -6.28 15.50 1.88
N GLN A 196 -6.51 15.76 3.16
CA GLN A 196 -5.43 16.04 4.12
C GLN A 196 -4.42 14.90 4.22
N ARG A 197 -4.88 13.66 4.22
CA ARG A 197 -4.00 12.47 4.23
C ARG A 197 -3.15 12.36 2.96
N MET A 198 -3.60 12.94 1.86
CA MET A 198 -2.87 13.06 0.60
C MET A 198 -2.14 14.40 0.46
N GLY A 199 -2.12 15.23 1.50
CA GLY A 199 -1.40 16.49 1.52
C GLY A 199 -2.04 17.63 0.73
N LEU A 200 -3.36 17.56 0.45
CA LEU A 200 -4.10 18.59 -0.26
C LEU A 200 -4.93 19.46 0.68
N ASP A 201 -5.02 20.74 0.33
CA ASP A 201 -5.92 21.71 0.96
C ASP A 201 -7.31 21.67 0.32
N LEU A 202 -8.34 21.72 1.18
CA LEU A 202 -9.72 21.83 0.75
C LEU A 202 -10.15 23.30 0.77
N SER A 203 -10.56 23.85 -0.39
CA SER A 203 -11.07 25.21 -0.55
C SER A 203 -12.22 25.55 0.42
N PRO A 204 -12.56 26.81 0.64
CA PRO A 204 -13.77 27.20 1.37
C PRO A 204 -15.01 26.47 0.87
N ARG A 205 -15.99 26.30 1.73
CA ARG A 205 -17.21 25.53 1.43
C ARG A 205 -18.02 26.17 0.31
N VAL A 206 -18.37 25.38 -0.71
CA VAL A 206 -19.23 25.79 -1.83
C VAL A 206 -20.51 24.95 -1.77
N ILE A 207 -21.66 25.60 -1.62
CA ILE A 207 -22.98 24.97 -1.63
C ILE A 207 -23.86 25.71 -2.64
N VAL A 208 -24.47 24.94 -3.56
CA VAL A 208 -25.36 25.50 -4.58
C VAL A 208 -26.67 24.71 -4.63
N PRO A 209 -27.77 25.29 -5.18
CA PRO A 209 -28.98 24.54 -5.47
C PRO A 209 -28.67 23.30 -6.34
N HIS A 210 -29.45 22.23 -6.18
CA HIS A 210 -29.31 21.01 -6.98
C HIS A 210 -29.93 21.22 -8.36
N ARG A 211 -29.31 22.11 -9.19
CA ARG A 211 -29.70 22.45 -10.55
C ARG A 211 -28.48 22.54 -11.45
N GLU A 212 -28.64 22.16 -12.71
CA GLU A 212 -27.54 22.12 -13.68
C GLU A 212 -26.82 23.45 -13.82
N ALA A 213 -27.56 24.53 -14.01
CA ALA A 213 -27.01 25.87 -14.24
C ALA A 213 -26.21 26.38 -13.01
N ASP A 214 -26.72 26.18 -11.78
CA ASP A 214 -26.06 26.62 -10.56
C ASP A 214 -24.77 25.85 -10.31
N LEU A 215 -24.79 24.53 -10.58
CA LEU A 215 -23.62 23.69 -10.44
C LEU A 215 -22.59 23.96 -11.55
N ALA A 216 -23.02 24.18 -12.79
CA ALA A 216 -22.14 24.55 -13.90
C ALA A 216 -21.40 25.87 -13.61
N ASP A 217 -22.11 26.88 -13.12
CA ASP A 217 -21.50 28.15 -12.71
C ASP A 217 -20.50 27.99 -11.58
N ALA A 218 -20.80 27.13 -10.58
CA ALA A 218 -19.88 26.83 -9.48
C ALA A 218 -18.62 26.12 -9.97
N LEU A 219 -18.72 25.19 -10.92
CA LEU A 219 -17.57 24.50 -11.52
C LEU A 219 -16.61 25.49 -12.21
N THR A 220 -17.15 26.47 -12.96
CA THR A 220 -16.32 27.47 -13.65
C THR A 220 -15.59 28.40 -12.69
N LYS A 221 -16.11 28.63 -11.49
CA LYS A 221 -15.56 29.53 -10.46
C LYS A 221 -14.67 28.82 -9.44
N ALA A 222 -14.67 27.49 -9.44
CA ALA A 222 -13.97 26.70 -8.44
C ALA A 222 -12.45 26.86 -8.52
N PRO A 223 -11.77 27.32 -7.43
CA PRO A 223 -10.33 27.61 -7.46
C PRO A 223 -9.44 26.37 -7.40
N GLY A 224 -9.92 25.24 -6.87
CA GLY A 224 -9.10 24.03 -6.68
C GLY A 224 -8.57 23.45 -7.99
N GLU A 225 -7.45 22.75 -7.90
CA GLU A 225 -6.84 22.02 -9.01
C GLU A 225 -7.62 20.74 -9.34
N VAL A 226 -8.29 20.16 -8.33
CA VAL A 226 -9.19 19.00 -8.46
C VAL A 226 -10.59 19.42 -8.04
N LEU A 227 -11.61 19.03 -8.81
CA LEU A 227 -13.01 19.37 -8.54
C LEU A 227 -13.77 18.12 -8.07
N LEU A 228 -14.41 18.24 -6.94
CA LEU A 228 -15.19 17.18 -6.31
C LEU A 228 -16.65 17.64 -6.22
N ILE A 229 -17.58 16.78 -6.64
CA ILE A 229 -19.02 17.08 -6.58
C ILE A 229 -19.69 16.10 -5.64
N LEU A 230 -20.41 16.59 -4.63
CA LEU A 230 -21.19 15.80 -3.70
C LEU A 230 -22.65 16.26 -3.71
N THR A 231 -23.50 15.53 -4.43
CA THR A 231 -24.87 15.91 -4.71
C THR A 231 -25.83 15.69 -3.53
N GLY A 232 -26.79 16.57 -3.36
CA GLY A 232 -27.86 16.44 -2.35
C GLY A 232 -28.83 15.28 -2.61
N SER A 233 -28.90 14.80 -3.86
CA SER A 233 -29.60 13.57 -4.29
C SER A 233 -28.60 12.61 -4.89
N ALA A 234 -28.93 11.31 -4.90
CA ALA A 234 -28.11 10.31 -5.58
C ALA A 234 -28.07 10.57 -7.09
N THR A 235 -26.86 10.58 -7.66
CA THR A 235 -26.67 10.69 -9.11
C THR A 235 -26.84 9.30 -9.71
N SER A 236 -27.98 9.04 -10.35
CA SER A 236 -28.38 7.71 -10.78
C SER A 236 -28.36 7.48 -12.30
N ASP A 237 -28.10 8.51 -13.07
CA ASP A 237 -28.07 8.46 -14.54
C ASP A 237 -26.99 9.38 -15.12
N PRO A 238 -26.36 9.03 -16.27
CA PRO A 238 -25.42 9.91 -16.97
C PRO A 238 -26.01 11.26 -17.40
N ALA A 239 -27.34 11.39 -17.48
CA ALA A 239 -28.05 12.63 -17.79
C ALA A 239 -28.56 13.36 -16.53
N ASP A 240 -28.22 12.90 -15.33
CA ASP A 240 -28.58 13.55 -14.07
C ASP A 240 -27.86 14.90 -13.91
N VAL A 241 -28.30 15.70 -12.95
CA VAL A 241 -27.87 17.10 -12.71
C VAL A 241 -26.34 17.26 -12.70
N ALA A 242 -25.60 16.39 -12.01
CA ALA A 242 -24.17 16.61 -11.86
C ALA A 242 -23.34 16.30 -13.14
N PRO A 243 -23.54 15.18 -13.84
CA PRO A 243 -22.86 14.95 -15.12
C PRO A 243 -23.30 15.97 -16.20
N SER A 244 -24.59 16.37 -16.21
CA SER A 244 -25.11 17.36 -17.14
C SER A 244 -24.53 18.75 -16.89
N ALA A 245 -24.42 19.18 -15.63
CA ALA A 245 -23.78 20.43 -15.25
C ALA A 245 -22.32 20.51 -15.68
N LEU A 246 -21.56 19.38 -15.53
CA LEU A 246 -20.19 19.33 -16.01
C LEU A 246 -20.11 19.55 -17.53
N ARG A 247 -20.97 18.90 -18.32
CA ARG A 247 -21.04 19.11 -19.77
C ARG A 247 -21.48 20.54 -20.13
N GLN A 248 -22.46 21.08 -19.40
CA GLN A 248 -22.92 22.46 -19.60
C GLN A 248 -21.81 23.47 -19.30
N ALA A 249 -20.95 23.23 -18.33
CA ALA A 249 -19.78 24.04 -18.04
C ALA A 249 -18.69 23.96 -19.14
N GLY A 250 -18.80 23.03 -20.08
CA GLY A 250 -17.80 22.77 -21.13
C GLY A 250 -16.81 21.66 -20.78
N GLY A 251 -17.07 20.90 -19.72
CA GLY A 251 -16.28 19.73 -19.34
C GLY A 251 -16.74 18.43 -20.03
N THR A 252 -16.03 17.36 -19.76
CA THR A 252 -16.33 16.02 -20.28
C THR A 252 -16.61 15.04 -19.16
N VAL A 253 -17.48 14.06 -19.40
CA VAL A 253 -17.69 12.90 -18.53
C VAL A 253 -17.07 11.69 -19.22
N THR A 254 -15.98 11.18 -18.69
CA THR A 254 -15.20 10.09 -19.28
C THR A 254 -15.70 8.71 -18.83
N ARG A 255 -16.27 8.64 -17.62
CA ARG A 255 -16.85 7.40 -17.09
C ARG A 255 -17.99 7.71 -16.13
N PHE A 256 -19.07 6.93 -16.22
CA PHE A 256 -20.15 6.90 -15.25
C PHE A 256 -20.31 5.49 -14.69
N GLY A 257 -20.41 5.39 -13.36
CA GLY A 257 -20.54 4.13 -12.64
C GLY A 257 -19.25 3.33 -12.51
N MET A 258 -19.13 2.62 -11.37
CA MET A 258 -18.03 1.70 -11.11
C MET A 258 -18.53 0.41 -10.42
N PRO A 259 -17.89 -0.75 -10.67
CA PRO A 259 -18.32 -2.03 -10.10
C PRO A 259 -17.74 -2.25 -8.70
N VAL A 260 -17.85 -1.26 -7.79
CA VAL A 260 -17.34 -1.33 -6.41
C VAL A 260 -18.45 -0.94 -5.45
N ASP A 261 -18.71 -1.77 -4.44
CA ASP A 261 -19.74 -1.52 -3.43
C ASP A 261 -19.11 -1.47 -2.01
N PRO A 262 -19.27 -0.33 -1.30
CA PRO A 262 -19.92 0.91 -1.71
C PRO A 262 -19.07 1.73 -2.69
N GLY A 263 -19.73 2.47 -3.62
CA GLY A 263 -19.03 3.33 -4.58
C GLY A 263 -19.69 3.46 -5.96
N ASN A 264 -20.69 2.64 -6.27
CA ASN A 264 -21.22 2.43 -7.62
C ASN A 264 -21.57 3.69 -8.42
N LEU A 265 -22.10 4.74 -7.80
CA LEU A 265 -22.60 5.94 -8.44
C LEU A 265 -21.55 7.05 -8.61
N LEU A 266 -20.29 6.67 -8.73
CA LEU A 266 -19.21 7.58 -9.07
C LEU A 266 -19.28 7.95 -10.56
N PHE A 267 -18.94 9.20 -10.90
CA PHE A 267 -18.53 9.51 -12.26
C PHE A 267 -17.17 10.23 -12.26
N LEU A 268 -16.43 10.07 -13.36
CA LEU A 268 -15.15 10.71 -13.62
C LEU A 268 -15.25 11.55 -14.87
N GLY A 269 -14.57 12.69 -14.88
CA GLY A 269 -14.51 13.60 -16.01
C GLY A 269 -13.44 14.66 -15.82
N ASP A 270 -13.47 15.65 -16.72
CA ASP A 270 -12.49 16.73 -16.75
C ASP A 270 -13.17 18.05 -17.05
N PHE A 271 -12.67 19.14 -16.46
CA PHE A 271 -13.01 20.52 -16.79
C PHE A 271 -11.73 21.29 -17.13
N GLY A 272 -11.44 21.44 -18.40
CA GLY A 272 -10.12 21.88 -18.86
C GLY A 272 -9.05 20.90 -18.42
N GLU A 273 -8.04 21.37 -17.70
CA GLU A 273 -6.97 20.53 -17.14
C GLU A 273 -7.30 20.00 -15.72
N LYS A 274 -8.46 20.34 -15.17
CA LYS A 274 -8.85 19.94 -13.82
C LYS A 274 -9.63 18.64 -13.86
N PRO A 275 -9.17 17.58 -13.19
CA PRO A 275 -9.97 16.37 -13.03
C PRO A 275 -11.22 16.65 -12.17
N VAL A 276 -12.33 16.03 -12.55
CA VAL A 276 -13.63 16.16 -11.88
C VAL A 276 -14.10 14.79 -11.43
N ILE A 277 -14.39 14.65 -10.13
CA ILE A 277 -14.93 13.42 -9.56
C ILE A 277 -16.32 13.70 -8.97
N GLY A 278 -17.34 13.09 -9.56
CA GLY A 278 -18.67 13.03 -8.98
C GLY A 278 -18.72 11.91 -7.93
N LEU A 279 -18.84 12.30 -6.68
CA LEU A 279 -18.74 11.40 -5.54
C LEU A 279 -20.05 10.67 -5.29
N PRO A 280 -20.02 9.35 -5.03
CA PRO A 280 -21.20 8.62 -4.61
C PRO A 280 -21.63 9.05 -3.20
N GLY A 281 -22.91 8.91 -2.87
CA GLY A 281 -23.45 9.33 -1.57
C GLY A 281 -22.75 8.70 -0.36
N CYS A 282 -22.20 7.48 -0.50
CA CYS A 282 -21.42 6.78 0.54
C CYS A 282 -20.09 7.49 0.87
N ALA A 283 -19.54 8.32 -0.01
CA ALA A 283 -18.35 9.12 0.26
C ALA A 283 -18.50 10.11 1.43
N ARG A 284 -19.74 10.39 1.87
CA ARG A 284 -20.02 11.14 3.11
C ARG A 284 -19.57 10.41 4.38
N SER A 285 -19.30 9.11 4.30
CA SER A 285 -18.70 8.33 5.39
C SER A 285 -17.17 8.34 5.27
N PRO A 286 -16.43 8.32 6.38
CA PRO A 286 -14.98 8.12 6.35
C PRO A 286 -14.56 6.68 6.03
N ALA A 287 -15.51 5.73 5.98
CA ALA A 287 -15.23 4.34 5.62
C ALA A 287 -14.77 4.22 4.17
N LEU A 288 -13.92 3.24 3.91
CA LEU A 288 -13.41 2.93 2.57
C LEU A 288 -14.56 2.65 1.60
N ASN A 289 -14.47 3.24 0.41
CA ASN A 289 -15.39 2.98 -0.70
C ASN A 289 -14.64 3.13 -2.04
N GLY A 290 -15.28 2.74 -3.15
CA GLY A 290 -14.65 2.78 -4.47
C GLY A 290 -14.14 4.15 -4.89
N ALA A 291 -14.78 5.23 -4.43
CA ALA A 291 -14.33 6.57 -4.75
C ALA A 291 -12.95 6.90 -4.16
N ASP A 292 -12.54 6.22 -3.08
CA ASP A 292 -11.19 6.38 -2.52
C ASP A 292 -10.14 5.90 -3.52
N TRP A 293 -10.35 4.75 -4.16
CA TRP A 293 -9.42 4.21 -5.15
C TRP A 293 -9.24 5.11 -6.38
N VAL A 294 -10.34 5.72 -6.86
CA VAL A 294 -10.29 6.66 -7.99
C VAL A 294 -9.64 7.97 -7.56
N LEU A 295 -10.06 8.54 -6.43
CA LEU A 295 -9.52 9.79 -5.89
C LEU A 295 -8.00 9.70 -5.70
N GLU A 296 -7.51 8.67 -5.02
CA GLU A 296 -6.10 8.49 -4.71
C GLU A 296 -5.24 8.40 -5.97
N ARG A 297 -5.70 7.66 -7.00
CA ARG A 297 -5.02 7.60 -8.31
C ARG A 297 -5.03 8.95 -9.03
N VAL A 298 -6.17 9.62 -9.08
CA VAL A 298 -6.29 10.95 -9.71
C VAL A 298 -5.37 11.95 -9.03
N LEU A 299 -5.33 11.98 -7.68
CA LEU A 299 -4.47 12.90 -6.94
C LEU A 299 -2.97 12.69 -7.21
N CYS A 300 -2.58 11.47 -7.56
CA CYS A 300 -1.20 11.11 -7.93
C CYS A 300 -0.93 11.18 -9.43
N ALA A 301 -1.84 11.76 -10.23
CA ALA A 301 -1.79 11.82 -11.70
C ALA A 301 -1.64 10.45 -12.37
N GLU A 302 -2.09 9.38 -11.72
CA GLU A 302 -2.16 8.07 -12.35
C GLU A 302 -3.38 8.00 -13.27
N PRO A 303 -3.21 7.56 -14.51
CA PRO A 303 -4.32 7.41 -15.44
C PRO A 303 -5.42 6.50 -14.87
N VAL A 304 -6.68 6.95 -14.99
CA VAL A 304 -7.86 6.16 -14.61
C VAL A 304 -8.78 6.08 -15.82
N THR A 305 -8.67 5.00 -16.58
CA THR A 305 -9.49 4.75 -17.76
C THR A 305 -10.78 4.01 -17.39
N GLY A 306 -11.71 3.96 -18.33
CA GLY A 306 -12.91 3.13 -18.19
C GLY A 306 -12.59 1.64 -18.00
N ALA A 307 -11.49 1.14 -18.58
CA ALA A 307 -11.01 -0.23 -18.41
C ALA A 307 -10.48 -0.46 -16.97
N ASP A 308 -9.70 0.50 -16.44
CA ASP A 308 -9.20 0.43 -15.05
C ASP A 308 -10.35 0.37 -14.06
N ILE A 309 -11.36 1.23 -14.22
CA ILE A 309 -12.55 1.22 -13.36
C ILE A 309 -13.29 -0.12 -13.49
N SER A 310 -13.44 -0.67 -14.70
CA SER A 310 -14.10 -1.96 -14.90
C SER A 310 -13.34 -3.11 -14.21
N ALA A 311 -12.02 -3.06 -14.21
CA ALA A 311 -11.17 -4.06 -13.56
C ALA A 311 -11.25 -4.03 -12.01
N MET A 312 -11.72 -2.93 -11.40
CA MET A 312 -11.92 -2.82 -9.97
C MET A 312 -13.04 -3.72 -9.41
N GLY A 313 -13.85 -4.34 -10.28
CA GLY A 313 -14.97 -5.20 -9.86
C GLY A 313 -14.54 -6.45 -9.10
N VAL A 314 -13.44 -7.07 -9.50
CA VAL A 314 -12.86 -8.20 -8.77
C VAL A 314 -12.15 -7.69 -7.52
N GLY A 315 -12.68 -8.06 -6.32
CA GLY A 315 -12.27 -7.47 -5.04
C GLY A 315 -13.02 -6.18 -4.68
N GLY A 316 -13.94 -5.70 -5.53
CA GLY A 316 -14.70 -4.47 -5.33
C GLY A 316 -15.86 -4.56 -4.33
N LEU A 317 -16.13 -5.72 -3.74
CA LEU A 317 -17.08 -5.85 -2.63
C LEU A 317 -16.37 -5.52 -1.32
N LEU A 318 -16.38 -4.24 -0.93
CA LEU A 318 -15.66 -3.72 0.25
C LEU A 318 -16.46 -3.91 1.54
N LYS A 319 -17.79 -4.02 1.44
CA LYS A 319 -18.66 -4.18 2.57
C LYS A 319 -18.68 -5.65 3.01
N GLU A 320 -18.42 -5.89 4.28
CA GLU A 320 -18.57 -7.25 4.82
C GLU A 320 -20.04 -7.70 4.76
N ILE A 321 -20.27 -8.86 4.17
CA ILE A 321 -21.59 -9.49 4.19
C ILE A 321 -21.79 -10.20 5.53
N PRO A 322 -23.01 -10.13 6.13
CA PRO A 322 -23.29 -10.70 7.46
C PRO A 322 -23.00 -12.21 7.59
N THR A 323 -23.04 -12.93 6.47
CA THR A 323 -22.76 -14.37 6.42
C THR A 323 -21.27 -14.73 6.37
N ARG A 324 -20.38 -13.75 6.22
CA ARG A 324 -18.94 -13.99 6.24
C ARG A 324 -18.45 -13.92 7.68
N PRO A 325 -17.93 -15.00 8.27
CA PRO A 325 -17.38 -14.96 9.62
C PRO A 325 -16.19 -14.00 9.67
N MET A 326 -16.17 -13.15 10.69
CA MET A 326 -15.04 -12.27 10.98
C MET A 326 -14.04 -13.04 11.85
N PRO A 327 -12.87 -13.46 11.33
CA PRO A 327 -11.94 -14.32 12.08
C PRO A 327 -11.42 -13.72 13.39
N ARG A 328 -11.58 -12.39 13.55
CA ARG A 328 -11.13 -11.63 14.72
C ARG A 328 -12.26 -10.90 15.45
N ALA A 329 -13.52 -11.16 15.12
CA ALA A 329 -14.63 -10.66 15.93
C ALA A 329 -14.53 -11.32 17.31
N LYS A 330 -14.45 -10.50 18.36
CA LYS A 330 -14.60 -11.02 19.72
C LYS A 330 -16.02 -11.58 19.85
N ALA A 331 -16.11 -12.83 20.28
CA ALA A 331 -17.39 -13.48 20.63
C ALA A 331 -18.06 -12.73 21.79
#